data_88f7af5f7d0714978d458829e47c51d2
#
_entry.id   88f7af5f7d0714978d458829e47c51d2
#
_cell.length_a   1.000
_cell.length_b   1.000
_cell.length_c   1.000
_cell.angle_alpha   90.00
_cell.angle_beta   90.00
_cell.angle_gamma   90.00
#
_symmetry.space_group_name_H-M   'P 1'
#
loop_
_entity.id
_entity.type
_entity.pdbx_description
1 polymer ?
#
loop_
_entity_poly.entity_id
_entity_poly.type
_entity_poly.pdbx_seq_one_letter_code
_entity_poly.pdbx_strand_id
1 'polypeptide(L)'
;MSKTIKIILSLLLLFILCSSACLATSVTPQTTENNVTDGENATVQENTDTATTQENSSAVSILNTDIYAFEDSKTIEESVNGNVFVYANAVTINADINGDLFVFASTLTIEEGVTISGNIFSCASTFTLKGTARDVYFLGQNLILENNSTIQRDLKAYVSEATINGTIQKDV
;
A
#
# COMPACT_ATOMS: atom_id res chain seq x y z
N MET A 1 -32.31 7.67 6.67
CA MET A 1 -31.00 7.08 6.35
C MET A 1 -30.61 7.51 4.94
N SER A 2 -29.52 8.24 4.80
CA SER A 2 -28.99 8.73 3.52
C SER A 2 -28.69 7.56 2.57
N LYS A 3 -28.84 7.77 1.25
CA LYS A 3 -28.53 6.75 0.23
C LYS A 3 -27.06 6.25 0.36
N THR A 4 -26.16 7.13 0.75
CA THR A 4 -24.74 6.83 1.01
C THR A 4 -24.55 5.83 2.16
N ILE A 5 -25.30 5.96 3.24
CA ILE A 5 -25.24 5.05 4.39
C ILE A 5 -25.73 3.64 4.00
N LYS A 6 -26.75 3.54 3.13
CA LYS A 6 -27.24 2.24 2.65
C LYS A 6 -26.24 1.52 1.76
N ILE A 7 -25.48 2.26 0.93
CA ILE A 7 -24.44 1.70 0.06
C ILE A 7 -23.27 1.20 0.90
N ILE A 8 -22.83 1.97 1.89
CA ILE A 8 -21.74 1.58 2.80
C ILE A 8 -22.14 0.35 3.62
N LEU A 9 -23.38 0.31 4.12
CA LEU A 9 -23.87 -0.83 4.90
C LEU A 9 -24.03 -2.09 4.03
N SER A 10 -24.42 -1.94 2.75
CA SER A 10 -24.52 -3.05 1.79
C SER A 10 -23.16 -3.63 1.42
N LEU A 11 -22.14 -2.77 1.22
CA LEU A 11 -20.75 -3.17 0.99
C LEU A 11 -20.16 -3.85 2.22
N LEU A 12 -20.45 -3.36 3.42
CA LEU A 12 -20.00 -3.97 4.68
C LEU A 12 -20.60 -5.38 4.88
N LEU A 13 -21.89 -5.55 4.53
CA LEU A 13 -22.58 -6.85 4.63
C LEU A 13 -22.01 -7.87 3.62
N LEU A 14 -21.65 -7.41 2.42
CA LEU A 14 -21.01 -8.25 1.40
C LEU A 14 -19.61 -8.72 1.85
N PHE A 15 -18.88 -7.89 2.57
CA PHE A 15 -17.56 -8.21 3.10
C PHE A 15 -17.59 -9.27 4.21
N ILE A 16 -18.61 -9.23 5.08
CA ILE A 16 -18.81 -10.22 6.17
C ILE A 16 -19.18 -11.60 5.60
N LEU A 17 -19.89 -11.66 4.48
CA LEU A 17 -20.28 -12.93 3.83
C LEU A 17 -19.12 -13.58 3.05
N CYS A 18 -18.11 -12.83 2.63
CA CYS A 18 -16.97 -13.35 1.86
C CYS A 18 -15.87 -13.99 2.74
N SER A 19 -15.85 -13.70 4.05
CA SER A 19 -14.80 -14.19 4.96
C SER A 19 -14.98 -15.63 5.44
N SER A 20 -16.03 -16.34 5.03
CA SER A 20 -16.34 -17.70 5.52
C SER A 20 -15.99 -18.84 4.56
N ALA A 21 -15.32 -18.61 3.44
CA ALA A 21 -15.01 -19.65 2.46
C ALA A 21 -13.54 -19.63 2.02
N CYS A 22 -12.64 -19.95 2.93
CA CYS A 22 -11.29 -20.36 2.56
C CYS A 22 -11.03 -21.77 3.08
N LEU A 23 -11.53 -22.77 2.33
CA LEU A 23 -11.11 -24.17 2.45
C LEU A 23 -9.84 -24.31 1.61
N ALA A 24 -8.75 -24.61 2.30
CA ALA A 24 -7.46 -24.92 1.71
C ALA A 24 -7.55 -26.11 0.74
N THR A 25 -7.18 -25.89 -0.51
CA THR A 25 -6.84 -26.95 -1.44
C THR A 25 -5.34 -26.89 -1.71
N SER A 26 -4.62 -27.85 -1.15
CA SER A 26 -3.21 -28.07 -1.43
C SER A 26 -3.06 -28.61 -2.85
N VAL A 27 -2.38 -27.88 -3.73
CA VAL A 27 -1.92 -28.36 -5.04
C VAL A 27 -0.41 -28.47 -5.01
N THR A 28 0.07 -29.68 -5.16
CA THR A 28 1.48 -30.07 -5.28
C THR A 28 2.05 -29.58 -6.62
N PRO A 29 3.24 -28.98 -6.68
CA PRO A 29 3.85 -28.64 -7.97
C PRO A 29 4.48 -29.89 -8.60
N GLN A 30 4.09 -30.19 -9.84
CA GLN A 30 4.82 -31.13 -10.69
C GLN A 30 5.97 -30.40 -11.38
N THR A 31 7.16 -30.91 -11.12
CA THR A 31 8.40 -30.61 -11.85
C THR A 31 8.33 -31.24 -13.24
N THR A 32 8.57 -30.46 -14.29
CA THR A 32 8.92 -30.99 -15.60
C THR A 32 10.22 -30.37 -16.06
N GLU A 33 11.28 -31.16 -16.00
CA GLU A 33 12.53 -30.96 -16.72
C GLU A 33 12.32 -31.16 -18.21
N ASN A 34 12.96 -30.32 -19.04
CA ASN A 34 13.49 -30.65 -20.36
C ASN A 34 14.46 -29.54 -20.77
N ASN A 35 15.65 -29.76 -20.72
CA ASN A 35 16.81 -30.25 -21.41
C ASN A 35 17.03 -29.68 -22.84
N VAL A 36 18.13 -28.84 -22.92
CA VAL A 36 19.25 -28.74 -23.88
C VAL A 36 18.95 -28.63 -25.39
N THR A 37 19.50 -27.61 -26.05
CA THR A 37 20.61 -27.77 -27.01
C THR A 37 21.13 -26.44 -27.57
N ASP A 38 22.42 -26.32 -27.60
CA ASP A 38 23.44 -25.51 -28.27
C ASP A 38 23.07 -24.68 -29.53
N GLY A 39 23.80 -23.55 -29.65
CA GLY A 39 24.02 -22.85 -30.92
C GLY A 39 24.87 -21.58 -30.77
N GLU A 40 26.20 -21.75 -30.90
CA GLU A 40 27.22 -20.72 -31.08
C GLU A 40 26.84 -19.66 -32.14
N ASN A 41 27.09 -18.39 -31.92
CA ASN A 41 28.10 -17.69 -32.73
C ASN A 41 28.47 -16.32 -32.17
N ALA A 42 29.80 -16.09 -32.07
CA ALA A 42 30.46 -14.88 -31.69
C ALA A 42 30.42 -13.82 -32.80
N THR A 43 30.31 -12.55 -32.44
CA THR A 43 31.03 -11.47 -33.14
C THR A 43 31.32 -10.34 -32.16
N VAL A 44 32.62 -10.18 -31.90
CA VAL A 44 33.27 -9.06 -31.20
C VAL A 44 33.18 -7.80 -32.07
N GLN A 45 32.75 -6.69 -31.52
CA GLN A 45 33.27 -5.37 -31.92
C GLN A 45 33.47 -4.48 -30.69
N GLU A 46 34.69 -4.28 -30.44
CA GLU A 46 35.33 -3.29 -29.59
C GLU A 46 35.03 -1.89 -30.12
N ASN A 47 34.54 -0.98 -29.28
CA ASN A 47 34.80 0.45 -29.47
C ASN A 47 34.89 1.18 -28.13
N THR A 48 36.00 1.83 -28.04
CA THR A 48 36.71 2.55 -27.02
C THR A 48 35.96 3.80 -26.50
N ASP A 49 36.11 4.01 -25.17
CA ASP A 49 36.18 5.26 -24.42
C ASP A 49 35.16 6.42 -24.68
N THR A 50 34.36 6.67 -23.67
CA THR A 50 34.35 7.97 -22.99
C THR A 50 33.81 7.78 -21.58
N ALA A 51 34.67 7.91 -20.59
CA ALA A 51 34.31 7.99 -19.19
C ALA A 51 33.50 9.28 -18.96
N THR A 52 32.19 9.16 -18.93
CA THR A 52 31.32 10.18 -18.34
C THR A 52 30.98 9.71 -16.94
N THR A 53 31.56 10.37 -15.96
CA THR A 53 31.17 10.28 -14.56
C THR A 53 29.68 10.62 -14.48
N GLN A 54 28.82 9.62 -14.51
CA GLN A 54 27.43 9.79 -14.13
C GLN A 54 27.41 9.82 -12.60
N GLU A 55 27.22 11.02 -12.06
CA GLU A 55 26.71 11.18 -10.71
C GLU A 55 25.42 10.37 -10.64
N ASN A 56 25.42 9.33 -9.81
CA ASN A 56 24.26 8.52 -9.50
C ASN A 56 23.35 9.33 -8.58
N SER A 57 22.72 10.37 -9.15
CA SER A 57 21.53 10.96 -8.58
C SER A 57 20.44 9.91 -8.76
N SER A 58 20.09 9.20 -7.70
CA SER A 58 18.87 8.38 -7.65
C SER A 58 17.71 9.34 -7.93
N ALA A 59 17.32 9.45 -9.19
CA ALA A 59 16.14 10.19 -9.59
C ALA A 59 14.96 9.50 -8.89
N VAL A 60 14.36 10.16 -7.91
CA VAL A 60 13.12 9.69 -7.29
C VAL A 60 12.10 9.62 -8.42
N SER A 61 11.69 8.41 -8.77
CA SER A 61 10.61 8.20 -9.75
C SER A 61 9.32 8.70 -9.14
N ILE A 62 8.61 9.57 -9.86
CA ILE A 62 7.31 10.11 -9.45
C ILE A 62 6.26 9.69 -10.48
N LEU A 63 5.27 8.95 -10.05
CA LEU A 63 4.13 8.56 -10.85
C LEU A 63 3.08 9.69 -10.84
N ASN A 64 2.87 10.34 -11.97
CA ASN A 64 1.86 11.41 -12.12
C ASN A 64 0.53 10.84 -12.62
N THR A 65 -0.07 9.95 -11.84
CA THR A 65 -1.34 9.28 -12.16
C THR A 65 -1.97 8.68 -10.91
N ASP A 66 -3.28 8.44 -10.95
CA ASP A 66 -3.95 7.65 -9.95
C ASP A 66 -3.57 6.17 -10.08
N ILE A 67 -3.45 5.47 -8.95
CA ILE A 67 -3.18 4.03 -8.89
C ILE A 67 -4.43 3.28 -8.49
N TYR A 68 -4.73 2.21 -9.20
CA TYR A 68 -5.79 1.25 -8.90
C TYR A 68 -5.21 -0.15 -8.84
N ALA A 69 -5.18 -0.79 -7.67
CA ALA A 69 -4.60 -2.11 -7.47
C ALA A 69 -5.61 -3.07 -6.82
N PHE A 70 -5.71 -4.28 -7.40
CA PHE A 70 -6.54 -5.39 -6.92
C PHE A 70 -5.70 -6.65 -6.96
N GLU A 71 -5.02 -6.95 -5.87
CA GLU A 71 -4.03 -8.03 -5.81
C GLU A 71 -3.89 -8.57 -4.39
N ASP A 72 -3.17 -9.68 -4.20
CA ASP A 72 -3.00 -10.26 -2.86
C ASP A 72 -2.14 -9.39 -1.95
N SER A 73 -1.13 -8.73 -2.51
CA SER A 73 -0.23 -7.85 -1.76
C SER A 73 0.21 -6.69 -2.63
N LYS A 74 0.20 -5.49 -2.08
CA LYS A 74 0.63 -4.27 -2.76
C LYS A 74 1.63 -3.48 -1.95
N THR A 75 2.78 -3.18 -2.56
CA THR A 75 3.73 -2.19 -2.05
C THR A 75 3.79 -1.01 -3.01
N ILE A 76 3.69 0.22 -2.49
CA ILE A 76 3.93 1.45 -3.21
C ILE A 76 5.35 1.91 -2.87
N GLU A 77 6.26 1.82 -3.84
CA GLU A 77 7.68 2.13 -3.68
C GLU A 77 8.10 3.42 -4.39
N GLU A 78 7.25 3.94 -5.28
CA GLU A 78 7.48 5.18 -6.01
C GLU A 78 6.49 6.25 -5.55
N SER A 79 6.96 7.48 -5.44
CA SER A 79 6.10 8.61 -5.06
C SER A 79 4.97 8.80 -6.07
N VAL A 80 3.76 9.04 -5.57
CA VAL A 80 2.55 9.17 -6.39
C VAL A 80 2.02 10.60 -6.30
N ASN A 81 1.92 11.26 -7.44
CA ASN A 81 1.22 12.53 -7.58
C ASN A 81 -0.18 12.26 -8.15
N GLY A 82 -1.06 11.77 -7.30
CA GLY A 82 -2.41 11.31 -7.62
C GLY A 82 -3.00 10.56 -6.44
N ASN A 83 -4.19 9.98 -6.64
CA ASN A 83 -4.88 9.18 -5.63
C ASN A 83 -4.50 7.70 -5.75
N VAL A 84 -4.55 6.99 -4.65
CA VAL A 84 -4.23 5.56 -4.60
C VAL A 84 -5.42 4.79 -4.07
N PHE A 85 -5.90 3.81 -4.85
CA PHE A 85 -7.01 2.91 -4.52
C PHE A 85 -6.49 1.48 -4.51
N VAL A 86 -6.47 0.85 -3.34
CA VAL A 86 -5.94 -0.52 -3.18
C VAL A 86 -6.96 -1.41 -2.49
N TYR A 87 -7.19 -2.58 -3.10
CA TYR A 87 -7.83 -3.72 -2.48
C TYR A 87 -6.84 -4.88 -2.47
N ALA A 88 -6.36 -5.29 -1.30
CA ALA A 88 -5.36 -6.34 -1.16
C ALA A 88 -5.45 -7.02 0.22
N ASN A 89 -4.74 -8.10 0.42
CA ASN A 89 -4.63 -8.71 1.74
C ASN A 89 -3.62 -7.94 2.61
N ALA A 90 -2.49 -7.55 2.01
CA ALA A 90 -1.48 -6.74 2.67
C ALA A 90 -1.12 -5.53 1.81
N VAL A 91 -1.07 -4.34 2.42
CA VAL A 91 -0.69 -3.09 1.77
C VAL A 91 0.43 -2.43 2.55
N THR A 92 1.51 -2.08 1.86
CA THR A 92 2.63 -1.32 2.40
C THR A 92 2.86 -0.07 1.55
N ILE A 93 2.86 1.08 2.19
CA ILE A 93 3.19 2.36 1.55
C ILE A 93 4.59 2.76 2.00
N ASN A 94 5.53 2.74 1.06
CA ASN A 94 6.95 3.03 1.27
C ASN A 94 7.42 4.26 0.47
N ALA A 95 6.47 5.04 -0.06
CA ALA A 95 6.75 6.27 -0.78
C ALA A 95 5.62 7.29 -0.57
N ASP A 96 5.91 8.55 -0.83
CA ASP A 96 4.97 9.66 -0.60
C ASP A 96 3.77 9.59 -1.56
N ILE A 97 2.60 9.93 -1.05
CA ILE A 97 1.38 10.08 -1.85
C ILE A 97 0.89 11.53 -1.73
N ASN A 98 0.96 12.24 -2.85
CA ASN A 98 0.41 13.59 -2.97
C ASN A 98 -1.04 13.52 -3.52
N GLY A 99 -1.92 12.95 -2.71
CA GLY A 99 -3.32 12.71 -3.00
C GLY A 99 -3.98 11.94 -1.86
N ASP A 100 -5.18 11.44 -2.10
CA ASP A 100 -5.93 10.65 -1.14
C ASP A 100 -5.57 9.15 -1.27
N LEU A 101 -5.57 8.45 -0.13
CA LEU A 101 -5.31 7.01 -0.06
C LEU A 101 -6.57 6.26 0.38
N PHE A 102 -7.05 5.36 -0.46
CA PHE A 102 -8.19 4.48 -0.20
C PHE A 102 -7.73 3.03 -0.13
N VAL A 103 -7.88 2.38 1.03
CA VAL A 103 -7.41 1.01 1.25
C VAL A 103 -8.48 0.13 1.86
N PHE A 104 -8.66 -1.05 1.26
CA PHE A 104 -9.40 -2.17 1.82
C PHE A 104 -8.45 -3.37 1.93
N ALA A 105 -8.06 -3.75 3.15
CA ALA A 105 -7.03 -4.76 3.36
C ALA A 105 -7.24 -5.57 4.65
N SER A 106 -6.45 -6.62 4.85
CA SER A 106 -6.29 -7.20 6.19
C SER A 106 -5.28 -6.37 6.99
N THR A 107 -4.18 -5.97 6.35
CA THR A 107 -3.16 -5.14 6.99
C THR A 107 -2.78 -3.96 6.10
N LEU A 108 -2.66 -2.78 6.72
CA LEU A 108 -2.12 -1.57 6.11
C LEU A 108 -0.95 -1.08 6.94
N THR A 109 0.19 -0.86 6.31
CA THR A 109 1.37 -0.24 6.93
C THR A 109 1.81 0.97 6.11
N ILE A 110 1.99 2.10 6.77
CA ILE A 110 2.65 3.28 6.21
C ILE A 110 3.99 3.42 6.89
N GLU A 111 5.06 3.32 6.10
CA GLU A 111 6.42 3.25 6.61
C GLU A 111 6.94 4.59 7.12
N GLU A 112 8.05 4.54 7.86
CA GLU A 112 8.70 5.73 8.43
C GLU A 112 9.21 6.64 7.31
N GLY A 113 9.08 7.96 7.51
CA GLY A 113 9.48 8.97 6.54
C GLY A 113 8.48 9.23 5.42
N VAL A 114 7.47 8.37 5.26
CA VAL A 114 6.42 8.53 4.24
C VAL A 114 5.42 9.60 4.65
N THR A 115 5.01 10.43 3.67
CA THR A 115 3.98 11.46 3.85
C THR A 115 2.80 11.23 2.91
N ILE A 116 1.60 11.15 3.49
CA ILE A 116 0.33 11.17 2.74
C ILE A 116 -0.27 12.57 2.88
N SER A 117 -0.19 13.35 1.79
CA SER A 117 -0.63 14.75 1.79
C SER A 117 -2.15 14.91 1.76
N GLY A 118 -2.87 13.90 1.31
CA GLY A 118 -4.33 13.84 1.29
C GLY A 118 -4.91 13.13 2.51
N ASN A 119 -6.15 12.67 2.36
CA ASN A 119 -6.86 11.93 3.39
C ASN A 119 -6.58 10.42 3.24
N ILE A 120 -6.55 9.72 4.36
CA ILE A 120 -6.53 8.26 4.39
C ILE A 120 -7.94 7.76 4.73
N PHE A 121 -8.51 6.97 3.83
CA PHE A 121 -9.75 6.22 4.05
C PHE A 121 -9.41 4.74 4.04
N SER A 122 -9.41 4.10 5.20
CA SER A 122 -9.00 2.70 5.30
C SER A 122 -10.02 1.85 6.06
N CYS A 123 -10.24 0.65 5.53
CA CYS A 123 -10.92 -0.43 6.22
C CYS A 123 -9.98 -1.64 6.24
N ALA A 124 -9.44 -1.96 7.42
CA ALA A 124 -8.50 -3.06 7.58
C ALA A 124 -8.62 -3.71 8.97
N SER A 125 -8.13 -4.95 9.11
CA SER A 125 -8.05 -5.54 10.46
C SER A 125 -7.00 -4.81 11.30
N THR A 126 -5.85 -4.49 10.70
CA THR A 126 -4.79 -3.74 11.39
C THR A 126 -4.28 -2.61 10.51
N PHE A 127 -4.18 -1.43 11.06
CA PHE A 127 -3.51 -0.28 10.44
C PHE A 127 -2.37 0.21 11.32
N THR A 128 -1.15 0.21 10.77
CA THR A 128 0.06 0.73 11.42
C THR A 128 0.55 1.97 10.68
N LEU A 129 0.60 3.10 11.36
CA LEU A 129 1.17 4.34 10.85
C LEU A 129 2.50 4.62 11.54
N LYS A 130 3.58 4.71 10.75
CA LYS A 130 4.93 5.12 11.20
C LYS A 130 5.34 6.47 10.62
N GLY A 131 4.69 6.89 9.52
CA GLY A 131 4.96 8.15 8.81
C GLY A 131 4.00 9.28 9.19
N THR A 132 3.77 10.17 8.24
CA THR A 132 2.90 11.34 8.39
C THR A 132 1.66 11.23 7.52
N ALA A 133 0.50 11.54 8.09
CA ALA A 133 -0.76 11.64 7.38
C ALA A 133 -1.45 12.97 7.69
N ARG A 134 -2.29 13.47 6.77
CA ARG A 134 -3.06 14.69 7.02
C ARG A 134 -4.31 14.40 7.86
N ASP A 135 -5.26 13.66 7.31
CA ASP A 135 -6.48 13.22 7.98
C ASP A 135 -6.60 11.69 7.87
N VAL A 136 -7.05 11.04 8.93
CA VAL A 136 -7.22 9.59 8.95
C VAL A 136 -8.66 9.23 9.31
N TYR A 137 -9.29 8.46 8.44
CA TYR A 137 -10.61 7.84 8.63
C TYR A 137 -10.42 6.33 8.57
N PHE A 138 -10.49 5.66 9.72
CA PHE A 138 -10.20 4.24 9.84
C PHE A 138 -11.35 3.46 10.44
N LEU A 139 -11.66 2.32 9.84
CA LEU A 139 -12.59 1.32 10.36
C LEU A 139 -11.87 -0.03 10.43
N GLY A 140 -11.75 -0.61 11.64
CA GLY A 140 -11.04 -1.88 11.78
C GLY A 140 -11.01 -2.45 13.18
N GLN A 141 -10.02 -3.30 13.44
CA GLN A 141 -9.84 -3.91 14.76
C GLN A 141 -8.74 -3.21 15.54
N ASN A 142 -7.56 -3.04 14.94
CA ASN A 142 -6.38 -2.51 15.60
C ASN A 142 -5.84 -1.29 14.85
N LEU A 143 -5.66 -0.18 15.57
CA LEU A 143 -4.96 1.00 15.10
C LEU A 143 -3.67 1.18 15.90
N ILE A 144 -2.54 1.30 15.22
CA ILE A 144 -1.23 1.50 15.83
C ILE A 144 -0.60 2.75 15.23
N LEU A 145 -0.43 3.79 16.05
CA LEU A 145 0.34 4.97 15.74
C LEU A 145 1.69 4.85 16.47
N GLU A 146 2.77 4.65 15.70
CA GLU A 146 4.12 4.51 16.24
C GLU A 146 4.69 5.83 16.73
N ASN A 147 5.77 5.79 17.52
CA ASN A 147 6.32 6.96 18.23
C ASN A 147 6.63 8.16 17.33
N ASN A 148 7.08 7.94 16.09
CA ASN A 148 7.46 9.00 15.16
C ASN A 148 6.33 9.36 14.19
N SER A 149 5.16 8.74 14.32
CA SER A 149 4.04 9.02 13.43
C SER A 149 3.36 10.35 13.78
N THR A 150 2.83 11.01 12.75
CA THR A 150 2.11 12.27 12.92
C THR A 150 0.82 12.26 12.09
N ILE A 151 -0.31 12.57 12.73
CA ILE A 151 -1.54 12.98 12.05
C ILE A 151 -1.67 14.49 12.22
N GLN A 152 -1.59 15.20 11.10
CA GLN A 152 -1.54 16.67 11.09
C GLN A 152 -2.87 17.33 11.45
N ARG A 153 -3.98 16.62 11.26
CA ARG A 153 -5.32 17.13 11.52
C ARG A 153 -6.15 16.11 12.30
N ASP A 154 -7.16 15.51 11.67
CA ASP A 154 -8.19 14.75 12.37
C ASP A 154 -7.94 13.25 12.29
N LEU A 155 -8.10 12.56 13.41
CA LEU A 155 -8.23 11.11 13.47
C LEU A 155 -9.69 10.75 13.79
N LYS A 156 -10.33 9.98 12.91
CA LYS A 156 -11.65 9.39 13.14
C LYS A 156 -11.55 7.89 12.95
N ALA A 157 -11.50 7.16 14.05
CA ALA A 157 -11.34 5.72 14.04
C ALA A 157 -12.49 5.02 14.78
N TYR A 158 -12.98 3.93 14.17
CA TYR A 158 -13.88 2.98 14.81
C TYR A 158 -13.16 1.66 14.92
N VAL A 159 -12.61 1.38 16.09
CA VAL A 159 -11.68 0.26 16.34
C VAL A 159 -12.01 -0.48 17.63
N SER A 160 -11.56 -1.72 17.73
CA SER A 160 -11.61 -2.49 18.98
C SER A 160 -10.47 -2.10 19.92
N GLU A 161 -9.29 -1.79 19.34
CA GLU A 161 -8.10 -1.42 20.10
C GLU A 161 -7.32 -0.33 19.35
N ALA A 162 -6.82 0.65 20.11
CA ALA A 162 -5.96 1.71 19.58
C ALA A 162 -4.73 1.89 20.46
N THR A 163 -3.54 1.79 19.87
CA THR A 163 -2.26 2.14 20.49
C THR A 163 -1.76 3.43 19.86
N ILE A 164 -1.75 4.51 20.62
CA ILE A 164 -1.39 5.84 20.12
C ILE A 164 -0.12 6.30 20.83
N ASN A 165 1.03 6.08 20.16
CA ASN A 165 2.34 6.56 20.61
C ASN A 165 2.81 7.77 19.79
N GLY A 166 2.15 8.04 18.67
CA GLY A 166 2.43 9.17 17.78
C GLY A 166 1.71 10.46 18.19
N THR A 167 1.80 11.46 17.35
CA THR A 167 1.22 12.79 17.56
C THR A 167 -0.01 13.00 16.71
N ILE A 168 -1.10 13.50 17.31
CA ILE A 168 -2.30 13.98 16.60
C ILE A 168 -2.41 15.48 16.93
N GLN A 169 -2.34 16.32 15.87
CA GLN A 169 -2.19 17.76 16.07
C GLN A 169 -3.53 18.50 16.25
N LYS A 170 -4.65 17.87 15.93
CA LYS A 170 -5.95 18.53 16.02
C LYS A 170 -6.96 17.68 16.82
N ASP A 171 -7.94 17.05 16.18
CA ASP A 171 -9.03 16.36 16.88
C ASP A 171 -8.96 14.84 16.72
N VAL A 172 -9.45 14.12 17.75
CA VAL A 172 -9.53 12.65 17.81
C VAL A 172 -10.97 12.18 17.90
#